data_af3cec72d0985dd36661e21fb958d741
#
_entry.id   af3cec72d0985dd36661e21fb958d741
#
_cell.length_a   1.000
_cell.length_b   1.000
_cell.length_c   1.000
_cell.angle_alpha   90.00
_cell.angle_beta   90.00
_cell.angle_gamma   90.00
#
_symmetry.space_group_name_H-M   'P 1'
#
loop_
_entity.id
_entity.type
_entity.pdbx_description
1 polymer ?
#
loop_
_entity_poly.entity_id
_entity_poly.type
_entity_poly.pdbx_seq_one_letter_code
_entity_poly.pdbx_strand_id
1 'polypeptide(L)'
;GVQLFDRIGKTVSITQYGKDFVSYARDVVSAIARASAFASADSELSGTVRVGTLNSLLTASFSDIVPLYHERFPHVQIELHAGNIATITEMLIKNELDMIYTLDEQIFDTQFVKVFEAQEDVVIVTNTRNPLSTRADVRLADLVNHPFILMNHGNPYRDQFDRELARQDLSVEPFLALESDTLALKLIRENPEFLSVLPRYTAKMSIHKGNLAIIPVADCQMSQWRQVLYHRNKVITPQIQGMLDTILEVARKPF
;
A
#
# COMPACT_ATOMS: atom_id res chain seq x y z
N GLY A 1 -34.97 27.23 5.96
CA GLY A 1 -33.99 26.40 5.28
C GLY A 1 -32.61 27.00 5.43
N VAL A 2 -31.58 26.20 5.52
CA VAL A 2 -30.16 26.63 5.55
C VAL A 2 -29.53 26.36 4.20
N GLN A 3 -28.59 27.22 3.78
CA GLN A 3 -27.87 27.05 2.54
C GLN A 3 -26.71 26.14 2.75
N LEU A 4 -26.62 25.01 2.00
CA LEU A 4 -25.56 24.01 2.14
C LEU A 4 -24.37 24.28 1.22
N PHE A 5 -24.55 25.05 0.14
CA PHE A 5 -23.53 25.40 -0.81
C PHE A 5 -23.56 26.89 -1.15
N ASP A 6 -22.38 27.50 -1.21
CA ASP A 6 -22.20 28.84 -1.78
C ASP A 6 -21.86 28.71 -3.26
N ARG A 7 -22.49 29.57 -4.07
CA ARG A 7 -22.23 29.70 -5.50
C ARG A 7 -21.67 31.08 -5.77
N ILE A 8 -20.38 31.15 -6.05
CA ILE A 8 -19.68 32.38 -6.39
C ILE A 8 -19.17 32.25 -7.83
N GLY A 9 -19.90 32.87 -8.75
CA GLY A 9 -19.62 32.74 -10.18
C GLY A 9 -19.84 31.31 -10.68
N LYS A 10 -18.78 30.68 -11.20
CA LYS A 10 -18.79 29.27 -11.68
C LYS A 10 -18.32 28.26 -10.63
N THR A 11 -17.97 28.70 -9.44
CA THR A 11 -17.45 27.85 -8.38
C THR A 11 -18.55 27.55 -7.36
N VAL A 12 -18.64 26.27 -6.94
CA VAL A 12 -19.50 25.80 -5.86
C VAL A 12 -18.62 25.38 -4.71
N SER A 13 -18.84 25.95 -3.53
CA SER A 13 -18.17 25.58 -2.28
C SER A 13 -19.18 25.18 -1.22
N ILE A 14 -18.79 24.27 -0.33
CA ILE A 14 -19.66 23.83 0.76
C ILE A 14 -19.61 24.84 1.91
N THR A 15 -20.79 25.23 2.43
CA THR A 15 -20.90 26.11 3.61
C THR A 15 -20.57 25.35 4.90
N GLN A 16 -20.44 26.05 6.04
CA GLN A 16 -20.31 25.39 7.36
C GLN A 16 -21.55 24.51 7.64
N TYR A 17 -22.75 25.00 7.38
CA TYR A 17 -23.99 24.19 7.49
C TYR A 17 -23.96 22.97 6.57
N GLY A 18 -23.39 23.12 5.38
CA GLY A 18 -23.21 22.00 4.46
C GLY A 18 -22.26 20.94 5.02
N LYS A 19 -21.14 21.35 5.61
CA LYS A 19 -20.19 20.42 6.27
C LYS A 19 -20.84 19.67 7.43
N ASP A 20 -21.60 20.37 8.26
CA ASP A 20 -22.31 19.77 9.39
C ASP A 20 -23.39 18.79 8.91
N PHE A 21 -24.07 19.11 7.80
CA PHE A 21 -25.12 18.26 7.21
C PHE A 21 -24.56 17.01 6.52
N VAL A 22 -23.33 17.02 6.06
CA VAL A 22 -22.71 15.86 5.35
C VAL A 22 -22.74 14.60 6.20
N SER A 23 -22.54 14.69 7.54
CA SER A 23 -22.61 13.52 8.43
C SER A 23 -24.01 12.90 8.41
N TYR A 24 -25.07 13.71 8.55
CA TYR A 24 -26.47 13.24 8.51
C TYR A 24 -26.85 12.68 7.13
N ALA A 25 -26.42 13.34 6.05
CA ALA A 25 -26.66 12.84 4.70
C ALA A 25 -26.02 11.47 4.46
N ARG A 26 -24.81 11.24 4.98
CA ARG A 26 -24.13 9.95 4.92
C ARG A 26 -24.85 8.86 5.70
N ASP A 27 -25.35 9.16 6.90
CA ASP A 27 -26.13 8.21 7.69
C ASP A 27 -27.40 7.77 6.97
N VAL A 28 -28.09 8.69 6.31
CA VAL A 28 -29.27 8.41 5.49
C VAL A 28 -28.90 7.50 4.30
N VAL A 29 -27.85 7.85 3.54
CA VAL A 29 -27.40 7.06 2.40
C VAL A 29 -26.97 5.66 2.86
N SER A 30 -26.28 5.56 4.00
CA SER A 30 -25.90 4.27 4.61
C SER A 30 -27.12 3.44 5.02
N ALA A 31 -28.13 4.08 5.61
CA ALA A 31 -29.38 3.40 5.98
C ALA A 31 -30.14 2.90 4.75
N ILE A 32 -30.20 3.70 3.67
CA ILE A 32 -30.80 3.29 2.40
C ILE A 32 -30.03 2.11 1.80
N ALA A 33 -28.69 2.16 1.79
CA ALA A 33 -27.86 1.07 1.27
C ALA A 33 -28.10 -0.25 2.05
N ARG A 34 -28.21 -0.18 3.39
CA ARG A 34 -28.53 -1.36 4.24
C ARG A 34 -29.94 -1.88 3.95
N ALA A 35 -30.92 -0.97 3.82
CA ALA A 35 -32.28 -1.37 3.51
C ALA A 35 -32.41 -2.01 2.10
N SER A 36 -31.71 -1.44 1.12
CA SER A 36 -31.65 -2.00 -0.24
C SER A 36 -30.98 -3.37 -0.25
N ALA A 37 -29.90 -3.55 0.49
CA ALA A 37 -29.20 -4.84 0.61
C ALA A 37 -30.10 -5.90 1.30
N PHE A 38 -30.90 -5.51 2.28
CA PHE A 38 -31.89 -6.40 2.91
C PHE A 38 -33.02 -6.78 1.95
N ALA A 39 -33.50 -5.80 1.15
CA ALA A 39 -34.55 -6.05 0.16
C ALA A 39 -34.07 -6.88 -1.05
N SER A 40 -32.75 -6.91 -1.29
CA SER A 40 -32.13 -7.58 -2.42
C SER A 40 -31.38 -8.86 -2.02
N ALA A 41 -31.85 -9.57 -1.00
CA ALA A 41 -31.29 -10.88 -0.59
C ALA A 41 -31.22 -11.92 -1.74
N ASP A 42 -31.88 -11.62 -2.88
CA ASP A 42 -31.84 -12.39 -4.14
C ASP A 42 -31.26 -11.59 -5.33
N SER A 43 -30.81 -10.31 -5.14
CA SER A 43 -30.20 -9.54 -6.23
C SER A 43 -28.69 -9.59 -6.14
N GLU A 44 -28.05 -9.97 -7.24
CA GLU A 44 -26.60 -9.97 -7.41
C GLU A 44 -26.01 -8.59 -7.09
N LEU A 45 -25.16 -8.53 -6.08
CA LEU A 45 -24.46 -7.30 -5.69
C LEU A 45 -23.67 -6.76 -6.89
N SER A 46 -23.88 -5.50 -7.25
CA SER A 46 -23.21 -4.83 -8.36
C SER A 46 -22.67 -3.46 -7.94
N GLY A 47 -21.98 -2.79 -8.84
CA GLY A 47 -21.38 -1.48 -8.60
C GLY A 47 -19.86 -1.52 -8.69
N THR A 48 -19.17 -0.51 -8.12
CA THR A 48 -17.72 -0.38 -8.21
C THR A 48 -17.12 -0.24 -6.82
N VAL A 49 -15.99 -0.94 -6.59
CA VAL A 49 -15.14 -0.75 -5.41
C VAL A 49 -13.79 -0.22 -5.86
N ARG A 50 -13.38 0.92 -5.26
CA ARG A 50 -12.14 1.63 -5.59
C ARG A 50 -11.12 1.46 -4.48
N VAL A 51 -9.99 0.84 -4.80
CA VAL A 51 -8.93 0.55 -3.83
C VAL A 51 -7.64 1.24 -4.24
N GLY A 52 -7.08 2.05 -3.32
CA GLY A 52 -5.75 2.62 -3.47
C GLY A 52 -4.67 1.69 -2.91
N THR A 53 -3.52 1.60 -3.57
CA THR A 53 -2.42 0.78 -3.10
C THR A 53 -1.07 1.27 -3.62
N LEU A 54 0.02 0.69 -3.10
CA LEU A 54 1.37 0.90 -3.64
C LEU A 54 1.69 -0.14 -4.72
N ASN A 55 2.60 0.18 -5.64
CA ASN A 55 3.02 -0.73 -6.70
C ASN A 55 3.54 -2.08 -6.17
N SER A 56 4.25 -2.09 -5.05
CA SER A 56 4.75 -3.30 -4.40
C SER A 56 3.62 -4.23 -3.94
N LEU A 57 2.60 -3.69 -3.26
CA LEU A 57 1.44 -4.44 -2.79
C LEU A 57 0.51 -4.85 -3.94
N LEU A 58 0.37 -3.99 -4.96
CA LEU A 58 -0.42 -4.32 -6.15
C LEU A 58 0.07 -5.64 -6.78
N THR A 59 1.37 -5.76 -6.95
CA THR A 59 1.96 -6.98 -7.54
C THR A 59 1.94 -8.17 -6.58
N ALA A 60 2.21 -7.94 -5.29
CA ALA A 60 2.39 -9.03 -4.34
C ALA A 60 1.09 -9.58 -3.75
N SER A 61 0.04 -8.75 -3.61
CA SER A 61 -1.18 -9.13 -2.89
C SER A 61 -2.41 -9.20 -3.78
N PHE A 62 -2.56 -8.29 -4.75
CA PHE A 62 -3.78 -8.23 -5.55
C PHE A 62 -3.90 -9.35 -6.59
N SER A 63 -2.80 -10.06 -6.92
CA SER A 63 -2.88 -11.31 -7.67
C SER A 63 -3.74 -12.38 -6.98
N ASP A 64 -3.79 -12.37 -5.65
CA ASP A 64 -4.59 -13.29 -4.85
C ASP A 64 -5.95 -12.69 -4.46
N ILE A 65 -5.99 -11.39 -4.16
CA ILE A 65 -7.20 -10.68 -3.73
C ILE A 65 -8.24 -10.64 -4.86
N VAL A 66 -7.84 -10.26 -6.07
CA VAL A 66 -8.78 -10.03 -7.18
C VAL A 66 -9.55 -11.29 -7.58
N PRO A 67 -8.92 -12.45 -7.80
CA PRO A 67 -9.65 -13.68 -8.10
C PRO A 67 -10.61 -14.10 -6.97
N LEU A 68 -10.14 -14.02 -5.72
CA LEU A 68 -10.93 -14.40 -4.56
C LEU A 68 -12.15 -13.48 -4.36
N TYR A 69 -11.98 -12.19 -4.60
CA TYR A 69 -13.09 -11.23 -4.54
C TYR A 69 -14.07 -11.43 -5.70
N HIS A 70 -13.58 -11.64 -6.91
CA HIS A 70 -14.44 -11.86 -8.09
C HIS A 70 -15.29 -13.14 -7.97
N GLU A 71 -14.75 -14.20 -7.37
CA GLU A 71 -15.53 -15.43 -7.08
C GLU A 71 -16.73 -15.15 -6.19
N ARG A 72 -16.59 -14.25 -5.21
CA ARG A 72 -17.65 -13.87 -4.24
C ARG A 72 -18.61 -12.82 -4.77
N PHE A 73 -18.11 -11.92 -5.62
CA PHE A 73 -18.82 -10.73 -6.11
C PHE A 73 -18.62 -10.56 -7.63
N PRO A 74 -19.14 -11.49 -8.46
CA PRO A 74 -18.83 -11.52 -9.90
C PRO A 74 -19.34 -10.31 -10.69
N HIS A 75 -20.33 -9.59 -10.17
CA HIS A 75 -20.92 -8.41 -10.84
C HIS A 75 -20.42 -7.07 -10.28
N VAL A 76 -19.44 -7.09 -9.39
CA VAL A 76 -18.81 -5.88 -8.84
C VAL A 76 -17.55 -5.55 -9.64
N GLN A 77 -17.47 -4.33 -10.15
CA GLN A 77 -16.28 -3.80 -10.78
C GLN A 77 -15.23 -3.43 -9.71
N ILE A 78 -13.97 -3.76 -9.96
CA ILE A 78 -12.84 -3.36 -9.12
C ILE A 78 -12.04 -2.30 -9.89
N GLU A 79 -11.77 -1.17 -9.26
CA GLU A 79 -10.84 -0.15 -9.74
C GLU A 79 -9.65 -0.09 -8.79
N LEU A 80 -8.44 -0.40 -9.29
CA LEU A 80 -7.20 -0.35 -8.53
C LEU A 80 -6.39 0.88 -8.93
N HIS A 81 -6.06 1.72 -7.95
CA HIS A 81 -5.27 2.92 -8.13
C HIS A 81 -3.92 2.73 -7.44
N ALA A 82 -2.86 2.54 -8.23
CA ALA A 82 -1.51 2.47 -7.71
C ALA A 82 -0.85 3.85 -7.72
N GLY A 83 -0.21 4.22 -6.61
CA GLY A 83 0.46 5.51 -6.48
C GLY A 83 1.33 5.57 -5.23
N ASN A 84 1.90 6.75 -4.97
CA ASN A 84 2.57 7.01 -3.70
C ASN A 84 1.54 7.26 -2.59
N ILE A 85 1.99 7.16 -1.34
CA ILE A 85 1.12 7.27 -0.16
C ILE A 85 0.37 8.60 -0.08
N ALA A 86 1.03 9.71 -0.43
CA ALA A 86 0.42 11.04 -0.39
C ALA A 86 -0.76 11.13 -1.36
N THR A 87 -0.57 10.66 -2.60
CA THR A 87 -1.61 10.66 -3.64
C THR A 87 -2.81 9.80 -3.26
N ILE A 88 -2.59 8.53 -2.85
CA ILE A 88 -3.72 7.63 -2.51
C ILE A 88 -4.44 8.08 -1.24
N THR A 89 -3.73 8.70 -0.27
CA THR A 89 -4.34 9.27 0.93
C THR A 89 -5.20 10.50 0.59
N GLU A 90 -4.72 11.38 -0.28
CA GLU A 90 -5.51 12.51 -0.78
C GLU A 90 -6.79 12.06 -1.49
N MET A 91 -6.69 11.05 -2.36
CA MET A 91 -7.85 10.46 -3.04
C MET A 91 -8.83 9.83 -2.04
N LEU A 92 -8.34 9.19 -0.97
CA LEU A 92 -9.18 8.63 0.09
C LEU A 92 -9.95 9.74 0.84
N ILE A 93 -9.27 10.85 1.19
CA ILE A 93 -9.88 12.02 1.84
C ILE A 93 -10.96 12.65 0.94
N LYS A 94 -10.71 12.73 -0.37
CA LYS A 94 -11.67 13.25 -1.37
C LYS A 94 -12.81 12.29 -1.68
N ASN A 95 -12.84 11.09 -1.10
CA ASN A 95 -13.80 10.03 -1.37
C ASN A 95 -13.76 9.51 -2.83
N GLU A 96 -12.62 9.66 -3.50
CA GLU A 96 -12.33 9.08 -4.81
C GLU A 96 -11.96 7.59 -4.69
N LEU A 97 -11.50 7.16 -3.48
CA LEU A 97 -11.28 5.78 -3.11
C LEU A 97 -12.22 5.34 -1.99
N ASP A 98 -12.49 4.06 -1.91
CA ASP A 98 -13.27 3.46 -0.84
C ASP A 98 -12.39 3.03 0.34
N MET A 99 -11.19 2.56 0.04
CA MET A 99 -10.18 2.14 1.00
C MET A 99 -8.78 2.23 0.40
N ILE A 100 -7.75 2.15 1.26
CA ILE A 100 -6.36 1.96 0.84
C ILE A 100 -5.75 0.75 1.55
N TYR A 101 -4.91 0.00 0.82
CA TYR A 101 -4.00 -1.00 1.37
C TYR A 101 -2.59 -0.55 1.10
N THR A 102 -1.87 -0.17 2.14
CA THR A 102 -0.59 0.54 2.05
C THR A 102 0.51 -0.08 2.90
N LEU A 103 1.75 0.33 2.62
CA LEU A 103 2.95 0.06 3.39
C LEU A 103 3.64 1.40 3.66
N ASP A 104 3.75 1.80 4.92
CA ASP A 104 4.35 3.06 5.35
C ASP A 104 4.69 3.04 6.85
N GLU A 105 5.12 4.16 7.41
CA GLU A 105 5.09 4.38 8.85
C GLU A 105 3.67 4.23 9.40
N GLN A 106 3.53 3.98 10.69
CA GLN A 106 2.20 3.87 11.30
C GLN A 106 1.38 5.15 11.12
N ILE A 107 0.21 5.01 10.53
CA ILE A 107 -0.72 6.13 10.33
C ILE A 107 -1.60 6.26 11.58
N PHE A 108 -1.55 7.42 12.24
CA PHE A 108 -2.32 7.76 13.45
C PHE A 108 -3.36 8.86 13.21
N ASP A 109 -3.75 9.11 11.96
CA ASP A 109 -4.73 10.14 11.64
C ASP A 109 -6.15 9.67 12.02
N THR A 110 -6.83 10.50 12.82
CA THR A 110 -8.20 10.25 13.31
C THR A 110 -9.27 10.31 12.23
N GLN A 111 -8.95 10.81 11.04
CA GLN A 111 -9.84 10.81 9.88
C GLN A 111 -10.05 9.40 9.31
N PHE A 112 -9.15 8.46 9.64
CA PHE A 112 -9.21 7.10 9.14
C PHE A 112 -9.63 6.09 10.20
N VAL A 113 -10.23 5.01 9.72
CA VAL A 113 -10.43 3.78 10.48
C VAL A 113 -9.41 2.77 9.97
N LYS A 114 -8.53 2.32 10.84
CA LYS A 114 -7.54 1.29 10.55
C LYS A 114 -8.14 -0.07 10.92
N VAL A 115 -8.35 -0.93 9.93
CA VAL A 115 -8.93 -2.28 10.12
C VAL A 115 -7.88 -3.39 10.13
N PHE A 116 -6.67 -3.06 9.68
CA PHE A 116 -5.53 -3.99 9.69
C PHE A 116 -4.23 -3.23 9.87
N GLU A 117 -3.32 -3.85 10.61
CA GLU A 117 -1.94 -3.39 10.75
C GLU A 117 -1.04 -4.60 11.03
N ALA A 118 0.07 -4.69 10.30
CA ALA A 118 1.12 -5.66 10.53
C ALA A 118 2.48 -5.10 10.13
N GLN A 119 3.49 -5.41 10.93
CA GLN A 119 4.86 -5.04 10.62
C GLN A 119 5.41 -5.90 9.46
N GLU A 120 6.14 -5.29 8.57
CA GLU A 120 6.75 -5.91 7.40
C GLU A 120 8.24 -5.56 7.34
N ASP A 121 9.08 -6.57 7.25
CA ASP A 121 10.52 -6.36 7.13
C ASP A 121 10.87 -5.71 5.79
N VAL A 122 11.76 -4.72 5.85
CA VAL A 122 12.46 -4.16 4.70
C VAL A 122 13.88 -4.70 4.71
N VAL A 123 14.29 -5.31 3.62
CA VAL A 123 15.53 -6.08 3.55
C VAL A 123 16.42 -5.63 2.39
N ILE A 124 17.74 -5.79 2.56
CA ILE A 124 18.69 -5.61 1.47
C ILE A 124 18.82 -6.94 0.73
N VAL A 125 18.56 -6.91 -0.56
CA VAL A 125 18.55 -8.10 -1.43
C VAL A 125 19.63 -8.03 -2.49
N THR A 126 20.14 -9.19 -2.84
CA THR A 126 21.13 -9.39 -3.92
C THR A 126 20.92 -10.75 -4.59
N ASN A 127 21.67 -11.01 -5.65
CA ASN A 127 21.73 -12.33 -6.27
C ASN A 127 22.43 -13.35 -5.36
N THR A 128 21.99 -14.61 -5.37
CA THR A 128 22.64 -15.69 -4.59
C THR A 128 24.11 -15.91 -4.97
N ARG A 129 24.55 -15.47 -6.14
CA ARG A 129 25.96 -15.53 -6.59
C ARG A 129 26.82 -14.37 -6.04
N ASN A 130 26.22 -13.36 -5.42
CA ASN A 130 26.98 -12.28 -4.79
C ASN A 130 27.66 -12.80 -3.52
N PRO A 131 28.97 -12.56 -3.31
CA PRO A 131 29.67 -13.01 -2.11
C PRO A 131 29.07 -12.52 -0.79
N LEU A 132 28.41 -11.36 -0.79
CA LEU A 132 27.72 -10.80 0.38
C LEU A 132 26.53 -11.65 0.84
N SER A 133 25.96 -12.48 -0.04
CA SER A 133 24.80 -13.33 0.28
C SER A 133 25.09 -14.40 1.35
N THR A 134 26.36 -14.76 1.53
CA THR A 134 26.81 -15.80 2.46
C THR A 134 27.62 -15.26 3.63
N ARG A 135 27.91 -13.96 3.63
CA ARG A 135 28.70 -13.29 4.68
C ARG A 135 27.81 -12.98 5.89
N ALA A 136 28.22 -13.37 7.08
CA ALA A 136 27.40 -13.27 8.30
C ALA A 136 27.54 -11.93 9.07
N ASP A 137 28.60 -11.16 8.81
CA ASP A 137 28.98 -9.97 9.58
C ASP A 137 28.97 -8.69 8.75
N VAL A 138 28.07 -8.62 7.77
CA VAL A 138 27.94 -7.45 6.89
C VAL A 138 27.40 -6.25 7.67
N ARG A 139 28.02 -5.09 7.49
CA ARG A 139 27.56 -3.79 8.01
C ARG A 139 27.16 -2.87 6.88
N LEU A 140 26.36 -1.83 7.16
CA LEU A 140 25.98 -0.84 6.16
C LEU A 140 27.20 -0.21 5.47
N ALA A 141 28.27 0.07 6.23
CA ALA A 141 29.50 0.63 5.68
C ALA A 141 30.19 -0.28 4.63
N ASP A 142 29.99 -1.59 4.70
CA ASP A 142 30.51 -2.53 3.70
C ASP A 142 29.78 -2.42 2.36
N LEU A 143 28.55 -1.88 2.36
CA LEU A 143 27.66 -1.88 1.22
C LEU A 143 27.67 -0.58 0.40
N VAL A 144 28.10 0.54 0.98
CA VAL A 144 27.96 1.87 0.38
C VAL A 144 28.63 2.05 -0.98
N ASN A 145 29.65 1.25 -1.28
CA ASN A 145 30.37 1.29 -2.56
C ASN A 145 29.84 0.28 -3.61
N HIS A 146 28.79 -0.48 -3.28
CA HIS A 146 28.15 -1.38 -4.24
C HIS A 146 27.13 -0.67 -5.09
N PRO A 147 26.88 -1.15 -6.32
CA PRO A 147 25.89 -0.56 -7.21
C PRO A 147 24.46 -0.87 -6.71
N PHE A 148 23.81 0.13 -6.13
CA PHE A 148 22.43 0.02 -5.68
C PHE A 148 21.44 0.42 -6.77
N ILE A 149 20.38 -0.39 -6.89
CA ILE A 149 19.13 -0.03 -7.54
C ILE A 149 18.15 0.32 -6.43
N LEU A 150 17.70 1.57 -6.35
CA LEU A 150 16.80 2.03 -5.30
C LEU A 150 15.52 2.62 -5.88
N MET A 151 14.46 2.63 -5.07
CA MET A 151 13.25 3.37 -5.43
C MET A 151 13.53 4.87 -5.41
N ASN A 152 12.69 5.66 -6.08
CA ASN A 152 12.76 7.12 -6.03
C ASN A 152 12.52 7.62 -4.60
N HIS A 153 13.00 8.83 -4.29
CA HIS A 153 12.69 9.51 -3.02
C HIS A 153 11.18 9.69 -2.84
N GLY A 154 10.71 9.68 -1.61
CA GLY A 154 9.29 9.66 -1.27
C GLY A 154 8.69 8.25 -1.26
N ASN A 155 9.48 7.21 -1.55
CA ASN A 155 9.10 5.84 -1.31
C ASN A 155 9.45 5.47 0.14
N PRO A 156 8.52 4.90 0.95
CA PRO A 156 8.71 4.71 2.38
C PRO A 156 9.96 3.92 2.78
N TYR A 157 10.24 2.83 2.08
CA TYR A 157 11.42 2.00 2.42
C TYR A 157 12.73 2.57 1.85
N ARG A 158 12.68 3.37 0.78
CA ARG A 158 13.84 4.16 0.34
C ARG A 158 14.19 5.22 1.38
N ASP A 159 13.22 6.01 1.80
CA ASP A 159 13.43 7.10 2.75
C ASP A 159 13.88 6.55 4.12
N GLN A 160 13.38 5.36 4.52
CA GLN A 160 13.87 4.68 5.71
C GLN A 160 15.34 4.26 5.58
N PHE A 161 15.73 3.67 4.45
CA PHE A 161 17.12 3.28 4.19
C PHE A 161 18.06 4.48 4.25
N ASP A 162 17.69 5.59 3.62
CA ASP A 162 18.47 6.82 3.66
C ASP A 162 18.62 7.35 5.10
N ARG A 163 17.57 7.25 5.93
CA ARG A 163 17.67 7.60 7.37
C ARG A 163 18.61 6.68 8.14
N GLU A 164 18.59 5.38 7.88
CA GLU A 164 19.52 4.43 8.54
C GLU A 164 20.98 4.69 8.14
N LEU A 165 21.25 5.00 6.88
CA LEU A 165 22.56 5.42 6.42
C LEU A 165 22.99 6.72 7.12
N ALA A 166 22.15 7.75 7.12
CA ALA A 166 22.45 9.05 7.73
C ALA A 166 22.74 8.96 9.25
N ARG A 167 22.11 8.02 9.97
CA ARG A 167 22.40 7.77 11.41
C ARG A 167 23.83 7.30 11.65
N GLN A 168 24.49 6.78 10.62
CA GLN A 168 25.87 6.31 10.68
C GLN A 168 26.84 7.17 9.87
N ASP A 169 26.42 8.39 9.51
CA ASP A 169 27.18 9.31 8.65
C ASP A 169 27.55 8.67 7.28
N LEU A 170 26.70 7.78 6.78
CA LEU A 170 26.86 7.12 5.49
C LEU A 170 25.88 7.67 4.46
N SER A 171 26.20 7.49 3.19
CA SER A 171 25.30 7.77 2.07
C SER A 171 25.51 6.78 0.93
N VAL A 172 24.45 6.54 0.15
CA VAL A 172 24.50 5.73 -1.07
C VAL A 172 23.91 6.53 -2.21
N GLU A 173 24.73 6.77 -3.23
CA GLU A 173 24.23 7.26 -4.51
C GLU A 173 23.85 6.06 -5.39
N PRO A 174 22.54 5.86 -5.69
CA PRO A 174 22.14 4.72 -6.50
C PRO A 174 22.60 4.91 -7.94
N PHE A 175 23.11 3.85 -8.56
CA PHE A 175 23.41 3.89 -9.99
C PHE A 175 22.13 3.91 -10.85
N LEU A 176 21.02 3.45 -10.30
CA LEU A 176 19.70 3.48 -10.92
C LEU A 176 18.62 3.76 -9.85
N ALA A 177 17.83 4.82 -10.07
CA ALA A 177 16.61 5.09 -9.33
C ALA A 177 15.38 4.81 -10.21
N LEU A 178 14.34 4.15 -9.66
CA LEU A 178 13.16 3.72 -10.41
C LEU A 178 11.92 3.58 -9.50
N GLU A 179 10.75 3.27 -10.09
CA GLU A 179 9.48 3.10 -9.36
C GLU A 179 8.91 1.67 -9.46
N SER A 180 9.69 0.70 -9.94
CA SER A 180 9.23 -0.65 -10.20
C SER A 180 10.07 -1.70 -9.47
N ASP A 181 9.53 -2.23 -8.36
CA ASP A 181 10.15 -3.36 -7.64
C ASP A 181 10.36 -4.57 -8.57
N THR A 182 9.42 -4.80 -9.49
CA THR A 182 9.51 -5.91 -10.45
C THR A 182 10.72 -5.78 -11.36
N LEU A 183 11.01 -4.56 -11.84
CA LEU A 183 12.20 -4.31 -12.66
C LEU A 183 13.47 -4.42 -11.82
N ALA A 184 13.49 -3.87 -10.60
CA ALA A 184 14.61 -4.01 -9.68
C ALA A 184 14.95 -5.49 -9.44
N LEU A 185 13.95 -6.31 -9.09
CA LEU A 185 14.12 -7.76 -8.88
C LEU A 185 14.65 -8.49 -10.11
N LYS A 186 14.18 -8.11 -11.31
CA LYS A 186 14.68 -8.68 -12.57
C LYS A 186 16.15 -8.36 -12.77
N LEU A 187 16.54 -7.09 -12.62
CA LEU A 187 17.92 -6.64 -12.80
C LEU A 187 18.88 -7.31 -11.82
N ILE A 188 18.51 -7.43 -10.53
CA ILE A 188 19.32 -8.10 -9.51
C ILE A 188 19.49 -9.59 -9.83
N ARG A 189 18.46 -10.28 -10.30
CA ARG A 189 18.56 -11.68 -10.70
C ARG A 189 19.55 -11.92 -11.82
N GLU A 190 19.66 -10.98 -12.74
CA GLU A 190 20.54 -11.10 -13.92
C GLU A 190 21.96 -10.62 -13.64
N ASN A 191 22.16 -9.74 -12.63
CA ASN A 191 23.44 -9.08 -12.33
C ASN A 191 23.84 -9.29 -10.87
N PRO A 192 24.80 -10.17 -10.58
CA PRO A 192 25.17 -10.53 -9.21
C PRO A 192 25.72 -9.39 -8.35
N GLU A 193 26.29 -8.36 -8.94
CA GLU A 193 26.84 -7.22 -8.21
C GLU A 193 25.80 -6.24 -7.68
N PHE A 194 24.56 -6.27 -8.20
CA PHE A 194 23.54 -5.29 -7.83
C PHE A 194 22.88 -5.60 -6.49
N LEU A 195 22.61 -4.53 -5.75
CA LEU A 195 21.88 -4.55 -4.48
C LEU A 195 20.60 -3.74 -4.62
N SER A 196 19.59 -4.07 -3.82
CA SER A 196 18.41 -3.22 -3.65
C SER A 196 17.83 -3.34 -2.25
N VAL A 197 17.03 -2.36 -1.87
CA VAL A 197 16.28 -2.31 -0.61
C VAL A 197 14.80 -2.47 -0.95
N LEU A 198 14.18 -3.54 -0.47
CA LEU A 198 12.81 -3.90 -0.81
C LEU A 198 12.08 -4.49 0.40
N PRO A 199 10.75 -4.37 0.47
CA PRO A 199 9.96 -5.16 1.42
C PRO A 199 10.18 -6.66 1.18
N ARG A 200 10.30 -7.44 2.26
CA ARG A 200 10.58 -8.89 2.17
C ARG A 200 9.58 -9.62 1.27
N TYR A 201 8.31 -9.25 1.31
CA TYR A 201 7.26 -9.90 0.52
C TYR A 201 7.47 -9.78 -0.99
N THR A 202 8.06 -8.67 -1.48
CA THR A 202 8.30 -8.48 -2.93
C THR A 202 9.37 -9.45 -3.44
N ALA A 203 10.36 -9.75 -2.63
CA ALA A 203 11.47 -10.65 -2.98
C ALA A 203 11.18 -12.13 -2.69
N LYS A 204 10.14 -12.44 -1.91
CA LYS A 204 9.83 -13.79 -1.38
C LYS A 204 9.89 -14.90 -2.44
N MET A 205 9.18 -14.72 -3.55
CA MET A 205 9.15 -15.74 -4.61
C MET A 205 10.51 -15.97 -5.26
N SER A 206 11.31 -14.92 -5.42
CA SER A 206 12.65 -15.01 -6.00
C SER A 206 13.64 -15.64 -5.01
N ILE A 207 13.48 -15.34 -3.72
CA ILE A 207 14.26 -15.97 -2.63
C ILE A 207 13.93 -17.47 -2.56
N HIS A 208 12.63 -17.81 -2.55
CA HIS A 208 12.20 -19.23 -2.50
C HIS A 208 12.70 -20.05 -3.69
N LYS A 209 12.78 -19.45 -4.87
CA LYS A 209 13.34 -20.09 -6.07
C LYS A 209 14.88 -20.15 -6.06
N GLY A 210 15.55 -19.62 -5.04
CA GLY A 210 17.01 -19.63 -4.92
C GLY A 210 17.73 -18.66 -5.88
N ASN A 211 17.04 -17.68 -6.43
CA ASN A 211 17.63 -16.71 -7.36
C ASN A 211 18.16 -15.45 -6.65
N LEU A 212 17.57 -15.13 -5.49
CA LEU A 212 17.94 -13.98 -4.66
C LEU A 212 18.21 -14.41 -3.23
N ALA A 213 19.03 -13.63 -2.54
CA ALA A 213 19.33 -13.76 -1.14
C ALA A 213 19.13 -12.43 -0.41
N ILE A 214 18.78 -12.51 0.87
CA ILE A 214 18.80 -11.36 1.78
C ILE A 214 20.23 -11.28 2.34
N ILE A 215 20.80 -10.07 2.33
CA ILE A 215 22.06 -9.79 3.02
C ILE A 215 21.72 -9.52 4.49
N PRO A 216 22.21 -10.32 5.45
CA PRO A 216 22.00 -10.09 6.87
C PRO A 216 22.89 -8.95 7.34
N VAL A 217 22.37 -7.73 7.45
CA VAL A 217 23.13 -6.57 7.90
C VAL A 217 23.03 -6.44 9.41
N ALA A 218 24.16 -6.49 10.10
CA ALA A 218 24.23 -6.60 11.56
C ALA A 218 23.82 -5.30 12.29
N ASP A 219 24.03 -4.16 11.68
CA ASP A 219 23.82 -2.81 12.24
C ASP A 219 22.68 -2.04 11.58
N CYS A 220 21.78 -2.73 10.86
CA CYS A 220 20.63 -2.12 10.22
C CYS A 220 19.42 -3.04 10.31
N GLN A 221 18.35 -2.55 10.91
CA GLN A 221 17.05 -3.22 10.91
C GLN A 221 16.00 -2.25 10.45
N MET A 222 15.31 -2.60 9.37
CA MET A 222 14.28 -1.76 8.76
C MET A 222 12.95 -2.50 8.72
N SER A 223 11.87 -1.79 9.00
CA SER A 223 10.52 -2.33 8.87
C SER A 223 9.53 -1.21 8.61
N GLN A 224 8.46 -1.54 7.92
CA GLN A 224 7.33 -0.68 7.65
C GLN A 224 6.04 -1.36 8.11
N TRP A 225 4.93 -0.65 8.08
CA TRP A 225 3.64 -1.17 8.48
C TRP A 225 2.74 -1.35 7.28
N ARG A 226 2.29 -2.58 7.05
CA ARG A 226 1.18 -2.83 6.13
C ARG A 226 -0.11 -2.47 6.84
N GLN A 227 -0.92 -1.62 6.22
CA GLN A 227 -2.12 -1.07 6.84
C GLN A 227 -3.27 -1.06 5.86
N VAL A 228 -4.47 -1.39 6.33
CA VAL A 228 -5.72 -1.23 5.57
C VAL A 228 -6.56 -0.17 6.27
N LEU A 229 -6.90 0.86 5.53
CA LEU A 229 -7.57 2.06 6.04
C LEU A 229 -8.74 2.44 5.15
N TYR A 230 -9.78 2.99 5.77
CA TYR A 230 -10.82 3.72 5.05
C TYR A 230 -11.17 5.02 5.79
N HIS A 231 -11.76 5.98 5.07
CA HIS A 231 -12.14 7.25 5.68
C HIS A 231 -13.27 7.03 6.70
N ARG A 232 -13.17 7.58 7.92
CA ARG A 232 -14.12 7.37 9.03
C ARG A 232 -15.58 7.60 8.66
N ASN A 233 -15.84 8.56 7.78
CA ASN A 233 -17.18 8.88 7.31
C ASN A 233 -17.58 8.10 6.04
N LYS A 234 -16.84 7.05 5.68
CA LYS A 234 -17.19 6.21 4.53
C LYS A 234 -18.42 5.37 4.84
N VAL A 235 -19.37 5.36 3.91
CA VAL A 235 -20.49 4.42 3.94
C VAL A 235 -19.96 3.06 3.49
N ILE A 236 -19.93 2.11 4.41
CA ILE A 236 -19.48 0.74 4.10
C ILE A 236 -20.68 -0.04 3.55
N THR A 237 -20.69 -0.22 2.24
CA THR A 237 -21.68 -1.05 1.54
C THR A 237 -21.25 -2.53 1.59
N PRO A 238 -22.15 -3.49 1.28
CA PRO A 238 -21.78 -4.93 1.31
C PRO A 238 -20.59 -5.27 0.42
N GLN A 239 -20.47 -4.67 -0.77
CA GLN A 239 -19.34 -4.90 -1.67
C GLN A 239 -18.03 -4.31 -1.12
N ILE A 240 -18.08 -3.14 -0.45
CA ILE A 240 -16.91 -2.55 0.22
C ILE A 240 -16.49 -3.43 1.40
N GLN A 241 -17.45 -3.90 2.22
CA GLN A 241 -17.17 -4.82 3.31
C GLN A 241 -16.54 -6.12 2.79
N GLY A 242 -17.10 -6.70 1.72
CA GLY A 242 -16.55 -7.89 1.08
C GLY A 242 -15.09 -7.70 0.60
N MET A 243 -14.75 -6.52 0.07
CA MET A 243 -13.36 -6.21 -0.31
C MET A 243 -12.45 -6.09 0.91
N LEU A 244 -12.89 -5.41 1.97
CA LEU A 244 -12.14 -5.36 3.23
C LEU A 244 -11.88 -6.77 3.76
N ASP A 245 -12.89 -7.61 3.85
CA ASP A 245 -12.78 -8.99 4.35
C ASP A 245 -11.82 -9.83 3.49
N THR A 246 -11.87 -9.66 2.16
CA THR A 246 -10.98 -10.37 1.24
C THR A 246 -9.53 -9.90 1.38
N ILE A 247 -9.29 -8.58 1.49
CA ILE A 247 -7.95 -8.06 1.76
C ILE A 247 -7.42 -8.58 3.09
N LEU A 248 -8.26 -8.58 4.16
CA LEU A 248 -7.87 -9.08 5.48
C LEU A 248 -7.53 -10.56 5.47
N GLU A 249 -8.27 -11.37 4.71
CA GLU A 249 -8.00 -12.81 4.56
C GLU A 249 -6.62 -13.05 3.94
N VAL A 250 -6.27 -12.29 2.90
CA VAL A 250 -4.95 -12.41 2.24
C VAL A 250 -3.84 -11.79 3.08
N ALA A 251 -4.07 -10.59 3.65
CA ALA A 251 -3.07 -9.86 4.42
C ALA A 251 -2.63 -10.54 5.72
N ARG A 252 -3.49 -11.37 6.32
CA ARG A 252 -3.17 -12.16 7.54
C ARG A 252 -2.36 -13.41 7.26
N LYS A 253 -2.31 -13.86 6.02
CA LYS A 253 -1.41 -14.97 5.66
C LYS A 253 0.03 -14.47 5.74
N PRO A 254 0.93 -15.22 6.39
CA PRO A 254 2.35 -14.85 6.39
C PRO A 254 2.88 -14.88 4.96
N PHE A 255 3.58 -13.82 4.59
CA PHE A 255 4.30 -13.79 3.33
C PHE A 255 5.46 -14.77 3.31
#